data_af8123ac12e0044208e813e72cb12147
#
_entry.id   af8123ac12e0044208e813e72cb12147
#
_cell.length_a   1.000
_cell.length_b   1.000
_cell.length_c   1.000
_cell.angle_alpha   90.00
_cell.angle_beta   90.00
_cell.angle_gamma   90.00
#
_symmetry.space_group_name_H-M   'P 1'
#
loop_
_entity.id
_entity.type
_entity.pdbx_description
1 polymer ?
#
loop_
_entity_poly.entity_id
_entity_poly.type
_entity_poly.pdbx_seq_one_letter_code
_entity_poly.pdbx_strand_id
1 'polypeptide(L)'
;MEYIRKTVRNAAVGVGVADNPTNLSVLLKPGCAAAIWRRQTPPSVQSWLDLLDPDALPRAQVNLPQNAVAKTIRHICDASGLPDGEEREWLQDDIALLAGTFSGLMSAKHLRLRLETVTTDACREFHIDATTAQLVCTYRGIGTQYGISTDGREPKRVFTVPTGSPFLLRGTLWTGQPPSGLLHRSPPIEGSGETRLVLILDPVREPDQEA
;
A
#
# COMPACT_ATOMS: atom_id res chain seq x y z
N MET A 1 -7.42 4.65 -15.56
CA MET A 1 -7.17 5.28 -14.24
C MET A 1 -7.18 6.79 -14.47
N GLU A 2 -8.09 7.52 -13.85
CA GLU A 2 -8.21 8.96 -14.06
C GLU A 2 -7.28 9.66 -13.06
N TYR A 3 -6.21 10.30 -13.55
CA TYR A 3 -5.25 11.04 -12.72
C TYR A 3 -5.82 12.42 -12.41
N ILE A 4 -6.22 12.65 -11.16
CA ILE A 4 -6.78 13.93 -10.74
C ILE A 4 -5.66 14.79 -10.18
N ARG A 5 -5.23 15.81 -10.96
CA ARG A 5 -4.41 16.91 -10.50
C ARG A 5 -5.31 18.14 -10.38
N LYS A 6 -5.78 18.46 -9.19
CA LYS A 6 -6.61 19.64 -8.93
C LYS A 6 -5.91 20.56 -7.93
N THR A 7 -6.09 21.86 -8.11
CA THR A 7 -5.75 22.84 -7.06
C THR A 7 -6.69 22.61 -5.88
N VAL A 8 -6.12 22.33 -4.71
CA VAL A 8 -6.87 22.06 -3.48
C VAL A 8 -6.56 23.16 -2.46
N ARG A 9 -7.55 24.00 -2.16
CA ARG A 9 -7.44 24.98 -1.08
C ARG A 9 -7.62 24.28 0.27
N ASN A 10 -6.80 24.66 1.26
CA ASN A 10 -6.83 24.07 2.62
C ASN A 10 -6.69 22.55 2.62
N ALA A 11 -5.77 22.00 1.80
CA ALA A 11 -5.54 20.57 1.70
C ALA A 11 -5.00 19.95 2.99
N ALA A 12 -5.34 18.69 3.27
CA ALA A 12 -4.60 17.86 4.20
C ALA A 12 -3.22 17.55 3.60
N VAL A 13 -2.16 17.89 4.31
CA VAL A 13 -0.77 17.70 3.87
C VAL A 13 0.10 16.98 4.91
N GLY A 14 -0.44 16.74 6.09
CA GLY A 14 0.28 16.07 7.17
C GLY A 14 0.56 14.60 6.85
N VAL A 15 1.76 14.15 7.18
CA VAL A 15 2.14 12.73 7.17
C VAL A 15 2.39 12.30 8.60
N GLY A 16 1.51 11.46 9.13
CA GLY A 16 1.66 10.88 10.47
C GLY A 16 2.71 9.77 10.44
N VAL A 17 3.52 9.71 11.50
CA VAL A 17 4.46 8.60 11.71
C VAL A 17 3.98 7.78 12.90
N ALA A 18 3.84 6.48 12.72
CA ALA A 18 3.43 5.52 13.73
C ALA A 18 4.59 4.55 14.03
N ASP A 19 4.78 4.20 15.29
CA ASP A 19 5.77 3.20 15.71
C ASP A 19 5.13 1.81 15.96
N ASN A 20 3.81 1.73 15.88
CA ASN A 20 3.04 0.48 15.97
C ASN A 20 1.76 0.58 15.14
N PRO A 21 1.10 -0.54 14.80
CA PRO A 21 -0.07 -0.53 13.93
C PRO A 21 -1.28 0.23 14.50
N THR A 22 -1.47 0.28 15.82
CA THR A 22 -2.58 1.00 16.47
C THR A 22 -2.48 2.51 16.24
N ASN A 23 -1.27 3.05 16.18
CA ASN A 23 -1.01 4.48 15.96
C ASN A 23 -1.25 4.94 14.51
N LEU A 24 -1.49 4.01 13.58
CA LEU A 24 -1.92 4.36 12.21
C LEU A 24 -3.27 5.08 12.18
N SER A 25 -4.04 5.03 13.28
CA SER A 25 -5.24 5.85 13.49
C SER A 25 -4.98 7.35 13.35
N VAL A 26 -3.72 7.80 13.38
CA VAL A 26 -3.34 9.19 13.07
C VAL A 26 -3.85 9.63 11.70
N LEU A 27 -4.03 8.71 10.74
CA LEU A 27 -4.63 8.99 9.44
C LEU A 27 -6.03 9.62 9.57
N LEU A 28 -6.78 9.30 10.61
CA LEU A 28 -8.15 9.81 10.81
C LEU A 28 -8.18 11.26 11.30
N LYS A 29 -7.05 11.81 11.77
CA LYS A 29 -6.99 13.18 12.28
C LYS A 29 -7.16 14.20 11.16
N PRO A 30 -7.89 15.30 11.38
CA PRO A 30 -7.97 16.40 10.43
C PRO A 30 -6.58 16.89 10.00
N GLY A 31 -6.40 17.19 8.71
CA GLY A 31 -5.12 17.66 8.16
C GLY A 31 -4.08 16.57 7.89
N CYS A 32 -4.29 15.33 8.33
CA CYS A 32 -3.43 14.19 7.99
C CYS A 32 -3.83 13.63 6.62
N ALA A 33 -2.92 13.61 5.65
CA ALA A 33 -3.13 13.06 4.30
C ALA A 33 -2.68 11.61 4.19
N ALA A 34 -1.68 11.24 4.99
CA ALA A 34 -1.10 9.91 4.99
C ALA A 34 -0.54 9.52 6.36
N ALA A 35 -0.33 8.23 6.57
CA ALA A 35 0.34 7.69 7.74
C ALA A 35 1.37 6.62 7.32
N ILE A 36 2.54 6.63 7.95
CA ILE A 36 3.60 5.65 7.72
C ILE A 36 3.86 4.91 9.03
N TRP A 37 3.79 3.59 9.00
CA TRP A 37 4.29 2.79 10.10
C TRP A 37 5.79 2.57 9.93
N ARG A 38 6.56 3.27 10.77
CA ARG A 38 8.02 3.18 10.79
C ARG A 38 8.44 1.86 11.44
N ARG A 39 8.87 0.93 10.62
CA ARG A 39 9.39 -0.37 11.06
C ARG A 39 10.45 -0.87 10.08
N GLN A 40 11.11 -1.96 10.44
CA GLN A 40 12.03 -2.68 9.57
C GLN A 40 11.54 -4.11 9.40
N THR A 41 11.63 -4.63 8.19
CA THR A 41 11.51 -6.07 7.92
C THR A 41 12.67 -6.80 8.61
N PRO A 42 12.46 -7.97 9.23
CA PRO A 42 13.56 -8.77 9.75
C PRO A 42 14.64 -8.98 8.67
N PRO A 43 15.93 -8.86 9.00
CA PRO A 43 17.01 -8.96 8.02
C PRO A 43 17.01 -10.29 7.24
N SER A 44 16.68 -11.42 7.88
CA SER A 44 16.55 -12.71 7.22
C SER A 44 15.46 -12.69 6.15
N VAL A 45 14.28 -12.15 6.48
CA VAL A 45 13.15 -12.03 5.55
C VAL A 45 13.50 -11.11 4.39
N GLN A 46 14.14 -9.96 4.66
CA GLN A 46 14.53 -9.04 3.60
C GLN A 46 15.54 -9.70 2.65
N SER A 47 16.56 -10.35 3.18
CA SER A 47 17.56 -11.06 2.38
C SER A 47 16.93 -12.18 1.56
N TRP A 48 16.01 -12.93 2.15
CA TRP A 48 15.27 -13.98 1.44
C TRP A 48 14.45 -13.41 0.28
N LEU A 49 13.66 -12.35 0.51
CA LEU A 49 12.88 -11.69 -0.53
C LEU A 49 13.76 -11.17 -1.68
N ASP A 50 14.91 -10.58 -1.35
CA ASP A 50 15.82 -9.99 -2.33
C ASP A 50 16.50 -11.06 -3.21
N LEU A 51 16.66 -12.28 -2.71
CA LEU A 51 17.26 -13.42 -3.43
C LEU A 51 16.27 -14.23 -4.27
N LEU A 52 14.96 -14.08 -4.06
CA LEU A 52 13.96 -14.81 -4.84
C LEU A 52 14.02 -14.43 -6.32
N ASP A 53 13.80 -15.43 -7.18
CA ASP A 53 13.59 -15.15 -8.59
C ASP A 53 12.35 -14.26 -8.77
N PRO A 54 12.40 -13.17 -9.55
CA PRO A 54 11.24 -12.33 -9.81
C PRO A 54 10.01 -13.09 -10.32
N ASP A 55 10.20 -14.19 -11.04
CA ASP A 55 9.11 -15.00 -11.55
C ASP A 55 8.47 -15.90 -10.47
N ALA A 56 9.20 -16.19 -9.40
CA ALA A 56 8.69 -16.92 -8.24
C ALA A 56 7.96 -16.02 -7.23
N LEU A 57 8.03 -14.70 -7.37
CA LEU A 57 7.34 -13.78 -6.48
C LEU A 57 5.81 -13.90 -6.66
N PRO A 58 5.05 -13.89 -5.54
CA PRO A 58 3.61 -14.09 -5.59
C PRO A 58 2.89 -12.90 -6.25
N ARG A 59 1.90 -13.21 -7.08
CA ARG A 59 1.02 -12.23 -7.75
C ARG A 59 -0.43 -12.58 -7.52
N ALA A 60 -1.22 -11.61 -7.12
CA ALA A 60 -2.66 -11.80 -6.94
C ALA A 60 -3.43 -10.49 -7.05
N GLN A 61 -4.67 -10.60 -7.52
CA GLN A 61 -5.67 -9.54 -7.41
C GLN A 61 -7.01 -10.18 -7.08
N VAL A 62 -7.48 -9.96 -5.85
CA VAL A 62 -8.71 -10.60 -5.35
C VAL A 62 -9.51 -9.62 -4.50
N ASN A 63 -10.84 -9.75 -4.56
CA ASN A 63 -11.75 -9.11 -3.61
C ASN A 63 -12.19 -10.19 -2.62
N LEU A 64 -12.01 -9.95 -1.33
CA LEU A 64 -12.30 -10.95 -0.32
C LEU A 64 -12.68 -10.31 1.02
N PRO A 65 -13.45 -11.03 1.87
CA PRO A 65 -13.66 -10.59 3.23
C PRO A 65 -12.35 -10.68 4.03
N GLN A 66 -12.18 -9.77 4.98
CA GLN A 66 -10.96 -9.65 5.78
C GLN A 66 -10.55 -10.98 6.43
N ASN A 67 -11.50 -11.75 6.95
CA ASN A 67 -11.24 -13.02 7.61
C ASN A 67 -10.74 -14.13 6.67
N ALA A 68 -10.84 -13.98 5.37
CA ALA A 68 -10.31 -14.91 4.37
C ALA A 68 -8.85 -14.60 3.97
N VAL A 69 -8.32 -13.41 4.31
CA VAL A 69 -7.00 -12.96 3.83
C VAL A 69 -5.91 -13.96 4.20
N ALA A 70 -5.79 -14.37 5.45
CA ALA A 70 -4.73 -15.28 5.90
C ALA A 70 -4.73 -16.63 5.14
N LYS A 71 -5.91 -17.20 4.88
CA LYS A 71 -6.02 -18.44 4.09
C LYS A 71 -5.67 -18.21 2.62
N THR A 72 -6.14 -17.10 2.05
CA THR A 72 -5.91 -16.77 0.64
C THR A 72 -4.44 -16.52 0.37
N ILE A 73 -3.74 -15.78 1.24
CA ILE A 73 -2.30 -15.51 1.07
C ILE A 73 -1.47 -16.77 1.15
N ARG A 74 -1.78 -17.70 2.06
CA ARG A 74 -1.12 -19.03 2.08
C ARG A 74 -1.26 -19.74 0.75
N HIS A 75 -2.48 -19.82 0.23
CA HIS A 75 -2.73 -20.44 -1.06
C HIS A 75 -2.00 -19.76 -2.22
N ILE A 76 -1.92 -18.42 -2.23
CA ILE A 76 -1.18 -17.67 -3.25
C ILE A 76 0.32 -17.98 -3.18
N CYS A 77 0.90 -18.05 -1.99
CA CYS A 77 2.30 -18.39 -1.80
C CYS A 77 2.58 -19.85 -2.22
N ASP A 78 1.68 -20.79 -1.89
CA ASP A 78 1.76 -22.19 -2.35
C ASP A 78 1.76 -22.27 -3.87
N ALA A 79 0.80 -21.61 -4.51
CA ALA A 79 0.65 -21.58 -5.97
C ALA A 79 1.83 -20.93 -6.70
N SER A 80 2.54 -20.01 -6.06
CA SER A 80 3.74 -19.36 -6.61
C SER A 80 5.01 -20.20 -6.43
N GLY A 81 4.92 -21.33 -5.71
CA GLY A 81 6.08 -22.20 -5.44
C GLY A 81 7.12 -21.56 -4.52
N LEU A 82 6.73 -20.59 -3.69
CA LEU A 82 7.63 -20.02 -2.70
C LEU A 82 8.13 -21.11 -1.75
N PRO A 83 9.44 -21.16 -1.45
CA PRO A 83 9.98 -22.12 -0.48
C PRO A 83 9.29 -22.01 0.87
N ASP A 84 9.01 -23.15 1.49
CA ASP A 84 8.54 -23.20 2.87
C ASP A 84 9.63 -22.72 3.83
N GLY A 85 9.23 -22.04 4.91
CA GLY A 85 10.16 -21.54 5.91
C GLY A 85 9.60 -20.37 6.71
N GLU A 86 10.34 -19.98 7.73
CA GLU A 86 9.96 -18.90 8.65
C GLU A 86 9.79 -17.54 7.94
N GLU A 87 10.58 -17.30 6.89
CA GLU A 87 10.50 -16.06 6.11
C GLU A 87 9.18 -15.95 5.32
N ARG A 88 8.73 -17.08 4.75
CA ARG A 88 7.44 -17.17 4.07
C ARG A 88 6.29 -17.02 5.06
N GLU A 89 6.35 -17.69 6.20
CA GLU A 89 5.36 -17.57 7.26
C GLU A 89 5.26 -16.13 7.75
N TRP A 90 6.41 -15.47 7.97
CA TRP A 90 6.44 -14.06 8.34
C TRP A 90 5.73 -13.18 7.32
N LEU A 91 6.01 -13.36 6.02
CA LEU A 91 5.37 -12.59 4.95
C LEU A 91 3.84 -12.77 4.95
N GLN A 92 3.37 -14.01 5.12
CA GLN A 92 1.95 -14.34 5.17
C GLN A 92 1.26 -13.69 6.38
N ASP A 93 1.87 -13.80 7.53
CA ASP A 93 1.35 -13.24 8.79
C ASP A 93 1.35 -11.72 8.76
N ASP A 94 2.39 -11.11 8.20
CA ASP A 94 2.46 -9.66 8.05
C ASP A 94 1.38 -9.11 7.12
N ILE A 95 1.15 -9.75 5.98
CA ILE A 95 0.06 -9.36 5.07
C ILE A 95 -1.30 -9.48 5.77
N ALA A 96 -1.51 -10.56 6.52
CA ALA A 96 -2.75 -10.75 7.29
C ALA A 96 -2.92 -9.70 8.40
N LEU A 97 -1.84 -9.35 9.11
CA LEU A 97 -1.82 -8.29 10.11
C LEU A 97 -2.16 -6.92 9.49
N LEU A 98 -1.54 -6.58 8.37
CA LEU A 98 -1.80 -5.31 7.67
C LEU A 98 -3.24 -5.23 7.16
N ALA A 99 -3.77 -6.32 6.61
CA ALA A 99 -5.15 -6.39 6.17
C ALA A 99 -6.14 -6.24 7.33
N GLY A 100 -5.89 -6.89 8.47
CA GLY A 100 -6.70 -6.75 9.68
C GLY A 100 -6.67 -5.32 10.24
N THR A 101 -5.49 -4.73 10.33
CA THR A 101 -5.30 -3.35 10.79
C THR A 101 -6.02 -2.36 9.88
N PHE A 102 -5.86 -2.48 8.57
CA PHE A 102 -6.47 -1.59 7.60
C PHE A 102 -7.99 -1.74 7.54
N SER A 103 -8.48 -2.98 7.55
CA SER A 103 -9.92 -3.29 7.64
C SER A 103 -10.56 -2.66 8.88
N GLY A 104 -9.94 -2.81 10.05
CA GLY A 104 -10.42 -2.20 11.29
C GLY A 104 -10.42 -0.67 11.23
N LEU A 105 -9.33 -0.07 10.71
CA LEU A 105 -9.22 1.38 10.59
C LEU A 105 -10.25 1.99 9.63
N MET A 106 -10.54 1.30 8.53
CA MET A 106 -11.51 1.74 7.51
C MET A 106 -12.94 1.25 7.80
N SER A 107 -13.16 0.45 8.83
CA SER A 107 -14.43 -0.24 9.08
C SER A 107 -14.95 -1.00 7.85
N ALA A 108 -14.03 -1.60 7.10
CA ALA A 108 -14.30 -2.28 5.84
C ALA A 108 -14.27 -3.79 6.02
N LYS A 109 -15.39 -4.48 5.83
CA LYS A 109 -15.47 -5.94 5.93
C LYS A 109 -14.79 -6.65 4.76
N HIS A 110 -14.77 -6.02 3.58
CA HIS A 110 -14.17 -6.54 2.35
C HIS A 110 -13.03 -5.64 1.89
N LEU A 111 -11.99 -6.29 1.38
CA LEU A 111 -10.80 -5.64 0.84
C LEU A 111 -10.56 -6.12 -0.60
N ARG A 112 -10.10 -5.21 -1.46
CA ARG A 112 -9.38 -5.59 -2.66
C ARG A 112 -7.92 -5.70 -2.28
N LEU A 113 -7.38 -6.91 -2.38
CA LEU A 113 -5.99 -7.21 -2.16
C LEU A 113 -5.31 -7.38 -3.51
N ARG A 114 -4.23 -6.63 -3.71
CA ARG A 114 -3.32 -6.81 -4.83
C ARG A 114 -1.93 -7.08 -4.29
N LEU A 115 -1.31 -8.13 -4.78
CA LEU A 115 0.10 -8.44 -4.54
C LEU A 115 0.76 -8.44 -5.92
N GLU A 116 1.61 -7.46 -6.15
CA GLU A 116 2.14 -7.16 -7.48
C GLU A 116 3.66 -7.28 -7.49
N THR A 117 4.17 -8.00 -8.47
CA THR A 117 5.59 -7.99 -8.84
C THR A 117 5.77 -7.03 -10.01
N VAL A 118 6.52 -5.97 -9.78
CA VAL A 118 6.69 -4.85 -10.71
C VAL A 118 8.15 -4.76 -11.13
N THR A 119 8.41 -4.80 -12.43
CA THR A 119 9.74 -4.70 -13.05
C THR A 119 9.86 -3.52 -14.01
N THR A 120 8.78 -2.76 -14.20
CA THR A 120 8.69 -1.61 -15.09
C THR A 120 8.08 -0.41 -14.37
N ASP A 121 7.96 0.73 -15.05
CA ASP A 121 7.29 1.92 -14.53
C ASP A 121 5.77 1.75 -14.55
N ALA A 122 5.19 1.12 -13.53
CA ALA A 122 3.76 0.83 -13.46
C ALA A 122 2.89 2.11 -13.39
N CYS A 123 3.13 2.96 -12.39
CA CYS A 123 2.40 4.21 -12.15
C CYS A 123 3.40 5.34 -11.86
N ARG A 124 4.11 5.81 -12.88
CA ARG A 124 5.20 6.79 -12.74
C ARG A 124 4.73 8.23 -12.52
N GLU A 125 3.47 8.53 -12.83
CA GLU A 125 2.94 9.87 -12.62
C GLU A 125 2.43 10.03 -11.18
N PHE A 126 2.66 11.21 -10.60
CA PHE A 126 2.10 11.56 -9.30
C PHE A 126 0.58 11.70 -9.37
N HIS A 127 -0.15 10.98 -8.52
CA HIS A 127 -1.61 10.92 -8.51
C HIS A 127 -2.17 10.70 -7.11
N ILE A 128 -3.49 10.75 -7.00
CA ILE A 128 -4.29 10.28 -5.86
C ILE A 128 -5.28 9.24 -6.42
N ASP A 129 -5.37 8.09 -5.79
CA ASP A 129 -6.30 7.04 -6.22
C ASP A 129 -7.77 7.38 -5.99
N ALA A 130 -8.63 6.90 -6.89
CA ALA A 130 -10.07 7.01 -6.76
C ALA A 130 -10.62 5.94 -5.79
N THR A 131 -10.17 5.98 -4.55
CA THR A 131 -10.61 5.13 -3.44
C THR A 131 -10.83 5.98 -2.19
N THR A 132 -11.45 5.41 -1.15
CA THR A 132 -11.57 6.09 0.15
C THR A 132 -10.19 6.25 0.80
N ALA A 133 -9.44 5.15 0.90
CA ALA A 133 -8.06 5.10 1.38
C ALA A 133 -7.36 3.91 0.75
N GLN A 134 -6.04 3.90 0.81
CA GLN A 134 -5.23 2.79 0.34
C GLN A 134 -4.12 2.51 1.35
N LEU A 135 -3.79 1.24 1.54
CA LEU A 135 -2.56 0.83 2.21
C LEU A 135 -1.63 0.26 1.15
N VAL A 136 -0.39 0.74 1.14
CA VAL A 136 0.70 0.24 0.27
C VAL A 136 1.86 -0.20 1.14
N CYS A 137 2.37 -1.42 0.93
CA CYS A 137 3.61 -1.88 1.56
C CYS A 137 4.52 -2.50 0.50
N THR A 138 5.71 -1.94 0.33
CA THR A 138 6.73 -2.51 -0.55
C THR A 138 7.59 -3.46 0.25
N TYR A 139 7.56 -4.75 -0.04
CA TYR A 139 8.34 -5.78 0.64
C TYR A 139 9.72 -5.98 0.02
N ARG A 140 9.86 -5.74 -1.28
CA ARG A 140 11.13 -5.85 -2.01
C ARG A 140 11.28 -4.65 -2.92
N GLY A 141 12.51 -4.14 -3.05
CA GLY A 141 12.88 -3.06 -3.95
C GLY A 141 12.54 -1.67 -3.39
N ILE A 142 12.62 -0.66 -4.23
CA ILE A 142 12.44 0.74 -3.87
C ILE A 142 10.98 1.00 -3.48
N GLY A 143 10.76 1.64 -2.32
CA GLY A 143 9.44 1.98 -1.81
C GLY A 143 8.70 3.02 -2.64
N THR A 144 7.39 3.14 -2.38
CA THR A 144 6.52 4.13 -3.01
C THR A 144 7.01 5.54 -2.74
N GLN A 145 6.98 6.39 -3.76
CA GLN A 145 7.34 7.80 -3.66
C GLN A 145 6.09 8.65 -3.41
N TYR A 146 6.25 9.72 -2.62
CA TYR A 146 5.20 10.68 -2.37
C TYR A 146 5.72 12.10 -2.26
N GLY A 147 4.83 13.06 -2.40
CA GLY A 147 5.13 14.46 -2.20
C GLY A 147 3.86 15.29 -2.05
N ILE A 148 4.01 16.52 -1.56
CA ILE A 148 2.90 17.44 -1.36
C ILE A 148 2.76 18.32 -2.59
N SER A 149 1.52 18.39 -3.09
CA SER A 149 1.12 19.33 -4.14
C SER A 149 -0.31 19.81 -3.89
N THR A 150 -0.48 21.10 -3.76
CA THR A 150 -1.79 21.74 -3.57
C THR A 150 -2.20 22.62 -4.76
N ASP A 151 -1.32 22.73 -5.75
CA ASP A 151 -1.51 23.58 -6.95
C ASP A 151 -1.73 22.77 -8.24
N GLY A 152 -1.85 21.45 -8.13
CA GLY A 152 -2.04 20.54 -9.26
C GLY A 152 -0.77 20.27 -10.08
N ARG A 153 0.39 20.76 -9.66
CA ARG A 153 1.68 20.50 -10.30
C ARG A 153 2.37 19.29 -9.66
N GLU A 154 3.51 18.91 -10.21
CA GLU A 154 4.35 17.91 -9.57
C GLU A 154 4.91 18.40 -8.24
N PRO A 155 5.03 17.50 -7.24
CA PRO A 155 5.62 17.85 -5.95
C PRO A 155 7.05 18.37 -6.12
N LYS A 156 7.36 19.51 -5.48
CA LYS A 156 8.71 20.08 -5.49
C LYS A 156 9.71 19.26 -4.67
N ARG A 157 9.23 18.48 -3.72
CA ARG A 157 10.03 17.57 -2.89
C ARG A 157 9.40 16.19 -2.93
N VAL A 158 10.22 15.19 -3.23
CA VAL A 158 9.82 13.80 -3.31
C VAL A 158 10.48 13.04 -2.18
N PHE A 159 9.69 12.25 -1.46
CA PHE A 159 10.12 11.36 -0.41
C PHE A 159 9.85 9.92 -0.84
N THR A 160 10.68 8.99 -0.36
CA THR A 160 10.49 7.57 -0.58
C THR A 160 10.14 6.91 0.75
N VAL A 161 9.09 6.11 0.77
CA VAL A 161 8.72 5.29 1.93
C VAL A 161 9.73 4.16 2.06
N PRO A 162 10.32 3.91 3.24
CA PRO A 162 11.24 2.81 3.41
C PRO A 162 10.59 1.45 3.08
N THR A 163 11.35 0.57 2.45
CA THR A 163 10.93 -0.82 2.19
C THR A 163 10.54 -1.50 3.50
N GLY A 164 9.47 -2.30 3.48
CA GLY A 164 8.89 -2.91 4.66
C GLY A 164 7.97 -2.01 5.50
N SER A 165 7.95 -0.69 5.25
CA SER A 165 7.11 0.27 5.98
C SER A 165 5.73 0.40 5.31
N PRO A 166 4.63 0.05 6.00
CA PRO A 166 3.29 0.31 5.48
C PRO A 166 3.00 1.80 5.38
N PHE A 167 2.40 2.19 4.27
CA PHE A 167 2.04 3.55 3.92
C PHE A 167 0.54 3.63 3.64
N LEU A 168 -0.19 4.34 4.47
CA LEU A 168 -1.63 4.57 4.35
C LEU A 168 -1.88 5.94 3.75
N LEU A 169 -2.76 6.01 2.76
CA LEU A 169 -3.06 7.20 1.97
C LEU A 169 -4.56 7.47 1.95
N ARG A 170 -4.95 8.75 2.06
CA ARG A 170 -6.31 9.15 1.72
C ARG A 170 -6.47 9.25 0.21
N GLY A 171 -7.50 8.62 -0.31
CA GLY A 171 -7.90 8.72 -1.71
C GLY A 171 -8.85 9.91 -1.95
N THR A 172 -9.28 10.07 -3.22
CA THR A 172 -10.21 11.14 -3.62
C THR A 172 -11.62 10.97 -3.07
N LEU A 173 -11.99 9.74 -2.68
CA LEU A 173 -13.30 9.42 -2.09
C LEU A 173 -13.30 9.51 -0.56
N TRP A 174 -12.23 10.02 0.05
CA TRP A 174 -12.20 10.28 1.48
C TRP A 174 -13.24 11.33 1.86
N THR A 175 -14.14 10.98 2.78
CA THR A 175 -15.27 11.84 3.15
C THR A 175 -14.92 12.96 4.13
N GLY A 176 -13.77 12.83 4.82
CA GLY A 176 -13.31 13.84 5.79
C GLY A 176 -12.68 15.05 5.10
N GLN A 177 -12.90 16.24 5.69
CA GLN A 177 -12.27 17.47 5.24
C GLN A 177 -11.02 17.80 6.07
N PRO A 178 -10.03 18.47 5.50
CA PRO A 178 -9.89 18.84 4.08
C PRO A 178 -9.47 17.65 3.20
N PRO A 179 -9.64 17.74 1.86
CA PRO A 179 -9.17 16.72 0.93
C PRO A 179 -7.64 16.61 0.92
N SER A 180 -7.12 15.46 0.50
CA SER A 180 -5.67 15.24 0.44
C SER A 180 -4.98 16.15 -0.58
N GLY A 181 -3.86 16.75 -0.17
CA GLY A 181 -2.88 17.40 -1.04
C GLY A 181 -1.59 16.60 -1.20
N LEU A 182 -1.62 15.31 -0.83
CA LEU A 182 -0.49 14.41 -1.00
C LEU A 182 -0.70 13.56 -2.25
N LEU A 183 0.28 13.57 -3.12
CA LEU A 183 0.37 12.72 -4.30
C LEU A 183 1.38 11.62 -4.08
N HIS A 184 1.18 10.48 -4.71
CA HIS A 184 2.12 9.37 -4.69
C HIS A 184 2.33 8.77 -6.08
N ARG A 185 3.40 7.97 -6.22
CA ARG A 185 3.70 7.24 -7.46
C ARG A 185 4.55 6.00 -7.18
N SER A 186 4.59 5.08 -8.13
CA SER A 186 5.67 4.09 -8.21
C SER A 186 7.00 4.81 -8.52
N PRO A 187 8.12 4.42 -7.91
CA PRO A 187 9.43 4.92 -8.31
C PRO A 187 9.72 4.52 -9.76
N PRO A 188 10.43 5.35 -10.54
CA PRO A 188 10.88 4.96 -11.86
C PRO A 188 11.97 3.88 -11.73
N ILE A 189 11.70 2.69 -12.25
CA ILE A 189 12.61 1.53 -12.19
C ILE A 189 12.87 0.89 -13.55
N GLU A 190 12.19 1.34 -14.61
CA GLU A 190 12.36 0.79 -15.95
C GLU A 190 13.82 0.86 -16.39
N GLY A 191 14.36 -0.26 -16.88
CA GLY A 191 15.74 -0.37 -17.32
C GLY A 191 16.79 -0.44 -16.21
N SER A 192 16.41 -0.40 -14.92
CA SER A 192 17.34 -0.48 -13.78
C SER A 192 17.68 -1.91 -13.36
N GLY A 193 16.92 -2.92 -13.81
CA GLY A 193 16.99 -4.29 -13.30
C GLY A 193 16.30 -4.49 -11.96
N GLU A 194 15.67 -3.46 -11.41
CA GLU A 194 14.96 -3.50 -10.13
C GLU A 194 13.68 -4.32 -10.23
N THR A 195 13.41 -5.10 -9.19
CA THR A 195 12.15 -5.83 -9.02
C THR A 195 11.52 -5.41 -7.70
N ARG A 196 10.26 -5.02 -7.74
CA ARG A 196 9.48 -4.67 -6.55
C ARG A 196 8.42 -5.72 -6.27
N LEU A 197 8.24 -6.07 -4.99
CA LEU A 197 7.06 -6.80 -4.50
C LEU A 197 6.23 -5.82 -3.65
N VAL A 198 5.00 -5.56 -4.08
CA VAL A 198 4.15 -4.53 -3.47
C VAL A 198 2.80 -5.12 -3.09
N LEU A 199 2.44 -4.98 -1.82
CA LEU A 199 1.07 -5.20 -1.33
C LEU A 199 0.29 -3.90 -1.46
N ILE A 200 -0.93 -3.98 -2.01
CA ILE A 200 -1.87 -2.87 -2.08
C ILE A 200 -3.22 -3.36 -1.58
N LEU A 201 -3.80 -2.62 -0.63
CA LEU A 201 -5.12 -2.89 -0.07
C LEU A 201 -6.02 -1.68 -0.27
N ASP A 202 -7.20 -1.91 -0.83
CA ASP A 202 -8.28 -0.92 -0.94
C ASP A 202 -9.52 -1.42 -0.18
N PRO A 203 -10.25 -0.57 0.55
CA PRO A 203 -11.53 -0.96 1.11
C PRO A 203 -12.55 -1.09 -0.02
N VAL A 204 -13.32 -2.16 -0.02
CA VAL A 204 -14.40 -2.40 -0.97
C VAL A 204 -15.72 -2.32 -0.22
N ARG A 205 -16.69 -1.59 -0.78
CA ARG A 205 -18.07 -1.66 -0.29
C ARG A 205 -18.59 -3.06 -0.56
N GLU A 206 -19.42 -3.60 0.34
CA GLU A 206 -20.12 -4.86 0.05
C GLU A 206 -20.84 -4.69 -1.29
N PRO A 207 -20.74 -5.65 -2.23
CA PRO A 207 -21.66 -5.67 -3.33
C PRO A 207 -23.06 -5.69 -2.71
N ASP A 208 -23.89 -4.72 -3.09
CA ASP A 208 -25.30 -4.72 -2.70
C ASP A 208 -25.81 -6.13 -2.93
N GLN A 209 -26.31 -6.78 -1.87
CA GLN A 209 -27.07 -7.98 -2.02
C GLN A 209 -28.33 -7.52 -2.78
N GLU A 210 -28.34 -7.78 -4.07
CA GLU A 210 -29.54 -7.63 -4.85
C GLU A 210 -30.65 -8.43 -4.15
N ALA A 211 -31.63 -7.69 -3.66
CA ALA A 211 -32.79 -8.22 -2.98
C ALA A 211 -33.75 -8.87 -3.99
#